data_2191d4a59fee76cd510fa24dde0dab41
#
_entry.id   2191d4a59fee76cd510fa24dde0dab41
#
_cell.length_a   1.000
_cell.length_b   1.000
_cell.length_c   1.000
_cell.angle_alpha   90.00
_cell.angle_beta   90.00
_cell.angle_gamma   90.00
#
_symmetry.space_group_name_H-M   'P 1'
#
loop_
_entity.id
_entity.type
_entity.pdbx_description
1 polymer ?
#
loop_
_entity_poly.entity_id
_entity_poly.type
_entity_poly.pdbx_seq_one_letter_code
_entity_poly.pdbx_strand_id
1 'polypeptide(L)'
;MYLQKKISLLLFIISVSLSANNKITCDDLDLSALPSNISITKNVVIQNRIGLPDFCQIIGLIEPSINFEARFPVSDWNGNYFQAGCGGFCGLVLPERETHSNSINHALRKGYAAITTDSGHSGDHIGDARWALNNPLAEQVYARDILPITRAAGHELIKLIYGKDPDFSYFSGCSNGGRLGAKAAQEYPNLFDGIIAGCPVLNLSMNGGVFGAWILQANSDKNGNIILDKSFKSKIPILEANAINQCDSLDGKVDGIIQLPNECKIDLSLIPECMITNDSDCLTSDEKMVVQKFYQGPTNSNGLQLFGGMPPGSERYWDYWYLGSNSLRKPGILLADGYLQYLGMAQDPLNYSALNFNFDKDLEKLVPQGLLFNAINPDLKSFQEAGGKILMWHGSADPLVLPNQSITYYETLKARMGLSNLQKFYRLYMVPGMGHCWEIPSALPDQMDLLKVLSLWVEEGIQPNIIPIKQNSSSDVMAKEGTLKPYPQLAIYN
;
A
#
# COMPACT_ATOMS: atom_id res chain seq x y z
N MET A 1 -0.53 44.13 -74.48
CA MET A 1 -1.05 42.83 -74.01
C MET A 1 -0.72 42.73 -72.52
N TYR A 2 -1.63 43.19 -71.60
CA TYR A 2 -1.45 43.30 -70.19
C TYR A 2 -2.04 42.08 -69.49
N LEU A 3 -1.25 41.29 -68.77
CA LEU A 3 -1.69 40.19 -67.90
C LEU A 3 -1.99 40.77 -66.52
N GLN A 4 -3.27 40.74 -66.13
CA GLN A 4 -3.68 40.99 -64.77
C GLN A 4 -3.50 39.75 -63.92
N LYS A 5 -2.62 39.79 -62.89
CA LYS A 5 -2.55 38.79 -61.78
C LYS A 5 -3.62 39.12 -60.77
N LYS A 6 -4.57 38.21 -60.60
CA LYS A 6 -5.49 38.22 -59.45
C LYS A 6 -4.77 37.64 -58.23
N ILE A 7 -4.63 38.43 -57.17
CA ILE A 7 -4.18 38.03 -55.85
C ILE A 7 -5.46 37.64 -55.06
N SER A 8 -5.63 36.35 -54.76
CA SER A 8 -6.68 35.86 -53.84
C SER A 8 -6.10 35.95 -52.42
N LEU A 9 -6.69 36.83 -51.61
CA LEU A 9 -6.43 36.97 -50.17
C LEU A 9 -7.27 35.91 -49.43
N LEU A 10 -6.62 34.85 -48.95
CA LEU A 10 -7.26 33.87 -48.03
C LEU A 10 -7.25 34.48 -46.62
N LEU A 11 -8.43 34.89 -46.15
CA LEU A 11 -8.66 35.21 -44.72
C LEU A 11 -8.71 33.90 -43.94
N PHE A 12 -7.70 33.62 -43.14
CA PHE A 12 -7.75 32.61 -42.09
C PHE A 12 -8.53 33.20 -40.90
N ILE A 13 -9.77 32.77 -40.72
CA ILE A 13 -10.52 33.02 -39.48
C ILE A 13 -10.01 32.04 -38.43
N ILE A 14 -9.15 32.53 -37.52
CA ILE A 14 -8.78 31.81 -36.31
C ILE A 14 -9.97 31.92 -35.40
N SER A 15 -10.77 30.87 -35.31
CA SER A 15 -11.78 30.71 -34.26
C SER A 15 -11.05 30.42 -32.93
N VAL A 16 -10.82 31.44 -32.12
CA VAL A 16 -10.46 31.32 -30.74
C VAL A 16 -11.71 30.83 -30.01
N SER A 17 -11.80 29.53 -29.77
CA SER A 17 -12.77 28.97 -28.83
C SER A 17 -12.34 29.47 -27.44
N LEU A 18 -13.02 30.51 -26.95
CA LEU A 18 -13.03 30.82 -25.52
C LEU A 18 -13.70 29.60 -24.82
N SER A 19 -12.86 28.75 -24.23
CA SER A 19 -13.32 27.82 -23.23
C SER A 19 -13.84 28.64 -22.06
N ALA A 20 -15.15 28.77 -21.93
CA ALA A 20 -15.74 29.35 -20.74
C ALA A 20 -15.34 28.43 -19.57
N ASN A 21 -14.51 28.90 -18.67
CA ASN A 21 -14.26 28.29 -17.38
C ASN A 21 -15.59 28.33 -16.60
N ASN A 22 -16.46 27.36 -16.86
CA ASN A 22 -17.65 27.15 -16.05
C ASN A 22 -17.17 26.66 -14.67
N LYS A 23 -17.08 27.59 -13.73
CA LYS A 23 -16.82 27.28 -12.34
C LYS A 23 -17.96 26.40 -11.83
N ILE A 24 -17.66 25.17 -11.40
CA ILE A 24 -18.66 24.23 -10.91
C ILE A 24 -19.24 24.78 -9.61
N THR A 25 -20.58 24.85 -9.53
CA THR A 25 -21.33 25.14 -8.31
C THR A 25 -21.74 23.82 -7.68
N CYS A 26 -20.99 23.37 -6.69
CA CYS A 26 -21.21 22.11 -5.99
C CYS A 26 -22.57 22.07 -5.26
N ASP A 27 -23.00 23.23 -4.76
CA ASP A 27 -24.20 23.35 -3.91
C ASP A 27 -25.51 23.16 -4.71
N ASP A 28 -25.47 23.36 -6.03
CA ASP A 28 -26.66 23.34 -6.94
C ASP A 28 -26.76 22.05 -7.79
N LEU A 29 -26.08 20.97 -7.38
CA LEU A 29 -26.12 19.70 -8.13
C LEU A 29 -27.50 19.07 -8.04
N ASP A 30 -28.03 18.60 -9.18
CA ASP A 30 -29.25 17.79 -9.22
C ASP A 30 -28.97 16.35 -8.76
N LEU A 31 -28.98 16.14 -7.45
CA LEU A 31 -28.71 14.85 -6.84
C LEU A 31 -29.75 13.76 -7.23
N SER A 32 -30.91 14.16 -7.77
CA SER A 32 -31.94 13.19 -8.21
C SER A 32 -31.52 12.38 -9.45
N ALA A 33 -30.47 12.84 -10.15
CA ALA A 33 -29.89 12.14 -11.29
C ALA A 33 -28.99 10.95 -10.87
N LEU A 34 -28.60 10.86 -9.59
CA LEU A 34 -27.79 9.76 -9.11
C LEU A 34 -28.59 8.44 -9.00
N PRO A 35 -27.93 7.29 -9.15
CA PRO A 35 -28.53 6.00 -8.84
C PRO A 35 -29.08 5.94 -7.41
N SER A 36 -30.21 5.27 -7.22
CA SER A 36 -30.93 5.25 -5.93
C SER A 36 -30.16 4.63 -4.76
N ASN A 37 -29.09 3.90 -5.04
CA ASN A 37 -28.20 3.33 -4.04
C ASN A 37 -27.09 4.30 -3.59
N ILE A 38 -27.04 5.53 -4.10
CA ILE A 38 -26.08 6.57 -3.70
C ILE A 38 -26.85 7.68 -2.99
N SER A 39 -26.55 7.91 -1.73
CA SER A 39 -27.11 9.01 -0.96
C SER A 39 -26.00 9.99 -0.53
N ILE A 40 -26.27 11.30 -0.73
CA ILE A 40 -25.31 12.36 -0.40
C ILE A 40 -25.77 13.02 0.90
N THR A 41 -24.87 13.08 1.88
CA THR A 41 -25.10 13.71 3.18
C THR A 41 -24.50 15.11 3.23
N LYS A 42 -23.50 15.40 2.38
CA LYS A 42 -22.87 16.73 2.29
C LYS A 42 -22.34 16.94 0.87
N ASN A 43 -22.62 18.12 0.32
CA ASN A 43 -21.99 18.65 -0.89
C ASN A 43 -21.71 20.13 -0.71
N VAL A 44 -20.45 20.52 -0.78
CA VAL A 44 -20.03 21.91 -0.50
C VAL A 44 -18.71 22.24 -1.22
N VAL A 45 -18.57 23.48 -1.66
CA VAL A 45 -17.30 24.00 -2.18
C VAL A 45 -16.37 24.34 -1.02
N ILE A 46 -15.21 23.73 -0.97
CA ILE A 46 -14.12 24.07 -0.04
C ILE A 46 -13.13 24.97 -0.78
N GLN A 47 -12.93 26.19 -0.25
CA GLN A 47 -12.06 27.22 -0.85
C GLN A 47 -10.92 27.58 0.09
N ASN A 48 -9.82 28.07 -0.50
CA ASN A 48 -8.67 28.64 0.21
C ASN A 48 -8.04 27.70 1.25
N ARG A 49 -8.12 26.41 1.04
CA ARG A 49 -7.46 25.44 1.90
C ARG A 49 -5.97 25.36 1.56
N ILE A 50 -5.11 25.61 2.54
CA ILE A 50 -3.64 25.62 2.34
C ILE A 50 -3.17 24.33 1.69
N GLY A 51 -2.46 24.45 0.57
CA GLY A 51 -1.85 23.32 -0.16
C GLY A 51 -2.80 22.46 -0.98
N LEU A 52 -4.08 22.87 -1.13
CA LEU A 52 -5.06 22.21 -2.01
C LEU A 52 -5.71 23.24 -2.96
N PRO A 53 -6.10 22.83 -4.17
CA PRO A 53 -6.96 23.63 -5.03
C PRO A 53 -8.34 23.80 -4.39
N ASP A 54 -9.16 24.73 -4.89
CA ASP A 54 -10.59 24.77 -4.56
C ASP A 54 -11.24 23.50 -5.08
N PHE A 55 -12.07 22.85 -4.26
CA PHE A 55 -12.71 21.58 -4.62
C PHE A 55 -14.14 21.46 -4.10
N CYS A 56 -14.94 20.71 -4.81
CA CYS A 56 -16.23 20.23 -4.36
C CYS A 56 -16.01 19.01 -3.45
N GLN A 57 -16.37 19.10 -2.19
CA GLN A 57 -16.38 17.98 -1.24
C GLN A 57 -17.76 17.33 -1.25
N ILE A 58 -17.81 16.06 -1.55
CA ILE A 58 -19.01 15.23 -1.46
C ILE A 58 -18.79 14.12 -0.46
N ILE A 59 -19.66 14.05 0.54
CA ILE A 59 -19.70 12.97 1.54
C ILE A 59 -21.02 12.24 1.39
N GLY A 60 -20.99 10.92 1.39
CA GLY A 60 -22.20 10.12 1.21
C GLY A 60 -22.05 8.68 1.59
N LEU A 61 -23.07 7.94 1.26
CA LEU A 61 -23.21 6.49 1.46
C LEU A 61 -23.55 5.83 0.14
N ILE A 62 -22.86 4.74 -0.19
CA ILE A 62 -23.28 3.78 -1.20
C ILE A 62 -23.89 2.61 -0.46
N GLU A 63 -25.17 2.38 -0.67
CA GLU A 63 -25.91 1.32 0.01
C GLU A 63 -25.28 -0.07 -0.20
N PRO A 64 -25.33 -0.96 0.83
CA PRO A 64 -26.01 -0.73 2.11
C PRO A 64 -25.14 -0.06 3.19
N SER A 65 -23.80 0.09 3.02
CA SER A 65 -22.94 0.44 4.16
C SER A 65 -21.61 1.11 3.80
N ILE A 66 -21.38 1.53 2.55
CA ILE A 66 -20.09 2.07 2.14
C ILE A 66 -20.10 3.59 2.31
N ASN A 67 -19.51 4.11 3.40
CA ASN A 67 -19.29 5.54 3.53
C ASN A 67 -18.13 5.99 2.66
N PHE A 68 -18.26 7.16 2.04
CA PHE A 68 -17.22 7.72 1.18
C PHE A 68 -17.06 9.23 1.34
N GLU A 69 -15.88 9.72 1.01
CA GLU A 69 -15.62 11.12 0.67
C GLU A 69 -14.98 11.19 -0.71
N ALA A 70 -15.54 12.06 -1.55
CA ALA A 70 -15.02 12.38 -2.87
C ALA A 70 -14.71 13.89 -2.98
N ARG A 71 -13.65 14.23 -3.71
CA ARG A 71 -13.18 15.59 -3.95
C ARG A 71 -12.98 15.82 -5.43
N PHE A 72 -13.64 16.86 -5.94
CA PHE A 72 -13.65 17.19 -7.35
C PHE A 72 -13.08 18.60 -7.53
N PRO A 73 -12.00 18.81 -8.32
CA PRO A 73 -11.48 20.14 -8.62
C PRO A 73 -12.58 21.06 -9.16
N VAL A 74 -12.73 22.28 -8.60
CA VAL A 74 -13.69 23.29 -9.09
C VAL A 74 -13.23 23.88 -10.43
N SER A 75 -11.92 23.95 -10.63
CA SER A 75 -11.26 24.33 -11.88
C SER A 75 -10.15 23.32 -12.18
N ASP A 76 -9.73 23.26 -13.44
CA ASP A 76 -8.55 22.51 -13.86
C ASP A 76 -8.63 20.99 -13.61
N TRP A 77 -9.85 20.41 -13.67
CA TRP A 77 -9.98 18.95 -13.72
C TRP A 77 -9.24 18.40 -14.94
N ASN A 78 -8.32 17.49 -14.71
CA ASN A 78 -7.46 16.93 -15.74
C ASN A 78 -8.11 15.84 -16.63
N GLY A 79 -9.42 15.58 -16.44
CA GLY A 79 -10.15 14.53 -17.16
C GLY A 79 -10.11 13.16 -16.49
N ASN A 80 -9.36 12.96 -15.44
CA ASN A 80 -9.08 11.65 -14.86
C ASN A 80 -9.78 11.41 -13.52
N TYR A 81 -10.04 10.11 -13.25
CA TYR A 81 -10.56 9.58 -12.00
C TYR A 81 -9.45 8.95 -11.16
N PHE A 82 -9.54 9.08 -9.85
CA PHE A 82 -8.63 8.45 -8.89
C PHE A 82 -9.38 7.82 -7.73
N GLN A 83 -9.11 6.54 -7.44
CA GLN A 83 -9.65 5.82 -6.28
C GLN A 83 -8.53 5.42 -5.33
N ALA A 84 -8.66 5.77 -4.05
CA ALA A 84 -7.74 5.33 -3.02
C ALA A 84 -8.22 4.07 -2.32
N GLY A 85 -7.30 3.12 -2.08
CA GLY A 85 -7.51 1.94 -1.26
C GLY A 85 -7.09 2.17 0.19
N CYS A 86 -7.80 1.54 1.14
CA CYS A 86 -7.58 1.66 2.57
C CYS A 86 -6.54 0.66 3.11
N GLY A 87 -5.90 0.98 4.24
CA GLY A 87 -4.95 0.12 4.94
C GLY A 87 -5.57 -0.67 6.10
N GLY A 88 -4.88 -1.73 6.54
CA GLY A 88 -5.35 -2.62 7.61
C GLY A 88 -6.68 -3.28 7.25
N PHE A 89 -7.59 -3.34 8.21
CA PHE A 89 -8.95 -3.84 8.00
C PHE A 89 -9.94 -2.73 7.64
N CYS A 90 -9.44 -1.55 7.17
CA CYS A 90 -10.26 -0.42 6.75
C CYS A 90 -11.17 0.15 7.87
N GLY A 91 -12.44 0.39 7.59
CA GLY A 91 -13.44 0.84 8.57
C GLY A 91 -13.46 2.34 8.86
N LEU A 92 -12.60 3.13 8.20
CA LEU A 92 -12.48 4.58 8.39
C LEU A 92 -12.32 5.30 7.07
N VAL A 93 -13.02 6.40 6.87
CA VAL A 93 -12.81 7.34 5.77
C VAL A 93 -11.80 8.39 6.21
N LEU A 94 -10.58 8.37 5.65
CA LEU A 94 -9.43 9.18 6.08
C LEU A 94 -8.84 10.02 4.92
N PRO A 95 -9.61 10.91 4.29
CA PRO A 95 -9.19 11.63 3.07
C PRO A 95 -8.01 12.57 3.28
N GLU A 96 -7.81 13.03 4.53
CA GLU A 96 -6.76 13.98 4.91
C GLU A 96 -5.40 13.35 5.14
N ARG A 97 -5.34 12.02 5.16
CA ARG A 97 -4.10 11.31 5.45
C ARG A 97 -3.12 11.49 4.29
N GLU A 98 -1.93 12.04 4.56
CA GLU A 98 -0.86 12.24 3.57
C GLU A 98 0.03 10.98 3.45
N THR A 99 -0.56 9.81 3.53
CA THR A 99 0.10 8.51 3.36
C THR A 99 -0.38 7.86 2.07
N HIS A 100 0.19 6.70 1.71
CA HIS A 100 -0.22 5.96 0.51
C HIS A 100 -1.52 5.16 0.68
N SER A 101 -2.14 5.19 1.87
CA SER A 101 -3.44 4.56 2.12
C SER A 101 -4.50 5.62 2.41
N ASN A 102 -5.68 5.48 1.83
CA ASN A 102 -6.79 6.45 1.88
C ASN A 102 -6.46 7.85 1.33
N SER A 103 -5.26 8.10 0.85
CA SER A 103 -4.81 9.43 0.46
C SER A 103 -5.40 9.84 -0.88
N ILE A 104 -6.17 10.95 -0.88
CA ILE A 104 -6.74 11.54 -2.11
C ILE A 104 -6.23 12.95 -2.39
N ASN A 105 -5.60 13.60 -1.42
CA ASN A 105 -5.11 14.98 -1.57
C ASN A 105 -4.02 15.12 -2.63
N HIS A 106 -3.11 14.15 -2.74
CA HIS A 106 -2.05 14.18 -3.74
C HIS A 106 -2.60 14.09 -5.18
N ALA A 107 -3.67 13.33 -5.39
CA ALA A 107 -4.37 13.25 -6.67
C ALA A 107 -5.16 14.53 -6.95
N LEU A 108 -5.87 15.07 -5.93
CA LEU A 108 -6.58 16.33 -6.04
C LEU A 108 -5.65 17.50 -6.43
N ARG A 109 -4.44 17.59 -5.84
CA ARG A 109 -3.40 18.59 -6.22
C ARG A 109 -2.99 18.53 -7.69
N LYS A 110 -3.20 17.38 -8.32
CA LYS A 110 -2.86 17.12 -9.73
C LYS A 110 -4.09 17.22 -10.65
N GLY A 111 -5.21 17.70 -10.14
CA GLY A 111 -6.43 17.89 -10.91
C GLY A 111 -7.31 16.64 -11.06
N TYR A 112 -7.05 15.53 -10.36
CA TYR A 112 -7.90 14.34 -10.43
C TYR A 112 -9.19 14.54 -9.64
N ALA A 113 -10.29 13.98 -10.14
CA ALA A 113 -11.48 13.69 -9.35
C ALA A 113 -11.18 12.44 -8.49
N ALA A 114 -11.17 12.59 -7.16
CA ALA A 114 -10.64 11.58 -6.26
C ALA A 114 -11.65 11.12 -5.20
N ILE A 115 -11.69 9.82 -4.90
CA ILE A 115 -12.60 9.21 -3.91
C ILE A 115 -11.85 8.24 -2.99
N THR A 116 -12.29 8.18 -1.72
CA THR A 116 -11.89 7.16 -0.74
C THR A 116 -13.10 6.70 0.07
N THR A 117 -13.03 5.50 0.65
CA THR A 117 -14.14 4.86 1.39
C THR A 117 -13.65 4.21 2.68
N ASP A 118 -14.60 3.81 3.54
CA ASP A 118 -14.36 2.91 4.69
C ASP A 118 -14.30 1.43 4.31
N SER A 119 -14.51 1.07 3.05
CA SER A 119 -14.59 -0.31 2.54
C SER A 119 -15.87 -1.07 2.93
N GLY A 120 -16.95 -0.36 3.25
CA GLY A 120 -18.28 -0.93 3.46
C GLY A 120 -18.58 -1.37 4.88
N HIS A 121 -17.79 -0.94 5.83
CA HIS A 121 -17.99 -1.20 7.26
C HIS A 121 -17.30 -0.13 8.11
N SER A 122 -17.71 -0.03 9.38
CA SER A 122 -17.08 0.89 10.33
C SER A 122 -16.20 0.13 11.32
N GLY A 123 -15.09 0.74 11.73
CA GLY A 123 -14.18 0.23 12.75
C GLY A 123 -13.65 1.36 13.63
N ASP A 124 -13.23 1.03 14.85
CA ASP A 124 -12.66 2.00 15.79
C ASP A 124 -11.21 2.37 15.43
N HIS A 125 -10.50 1.47 14.74
CA HIS A 125 -9.14 1.63 14.26
C HIS A 125 -8.85 0.65 13.12
N ILE A 126 -7.75 0.84 12.40
CA ILE A 126 -7.38 0.03 11.22
C ILE A 126 -7.12 -1.46 11.49
N GLY A 127 -6.96 -1.87 12.76
CA GLY A 127 -6.83 -3.27 13.18
C GLY A 127 -8.13 -3.88 13.69
N ASP A 128 -9.26 -3.18 13.61
CA ASP A 128 -10.56 -3.67 14.04
C ASP A 128 -11.21 -4.54 12.97
N ALA A 129 -11.26 -5.83 13.21
CA ALA A 129 -11.88 -6.82 12.33
C ALA A 129 -13.25 -7.33 12.82
N ARG A 130 -13.78 -6.81 13.93
CA ARG A 130 -15.05 -7.27 14.53
C ARG A 130 -16.25 -7.15 13.60
N TRP A 131 -16.18 -6.27 12.62
CA TRP A 131 -17.21 -6.07 11.60
C TRP A 131 -17.43 -7.31 10.71
N ALA A 132 -16.42 -8.18 10.60
CA ALA A 132 -16.49 -9.39 9.81
C ALA A 132 -17.22 -10.54 10.53
N LEU A 133 -17.43 -10.46 11.87
CA LEU A 133 -18.04 -11.52 12.67
C LEU A 133 -19.38 -11.99 12.07
N ASN A 134 -19.42 -13.23 11.57
CA ASN A 134 -20.58 -13.84 10.91
C ASN A 134 -21.16 -12.97 9.77
N ASN A 135 -20.32 -12.21 9.07
CA ASN A 135 -20.73 -11.26 8.03
C ASN A 135 -20.01 -11.50 6.69
N PRO A 136 -20.26 -12.60 5.99
CA PRO A 136 -19.57 -12.95 4.75
C PRO A 136 -19.77 -11.91 3.64
N LEU A 137 -20.85 -11.13 3.66
CA LEU A 137 -21.07 -10.06 2.70
C LEU A 137 -20.06 -8.92 2.89
N ALA A 138 -19.86 -8.46 4.13
CA ALA A 138 -18.86 -7.45 4.41
C ALA A 138 -17.44 -7.95 4.11
N GLU A 139 -17.15 -9.22 4.40
CA GLU A 139 -15.87 -9.84 4.00
C GLU A 139 -15.66 -9.81 2.47
N GLN A 140 -16.68 -10.14 1.70
CA GLN A 140 -16.60 -10.10 0.24
C GLN A 140 -16.41 -8.68 -0.30
N VAL A 141 -17.11 -7.70 0.27
CA VAL A 141 -16.93 -6.28 -0.08
C VAL A 141 -15.50 -5.84 0.23
N TYR A 142 -15.01 -6.08 1.45
CA TYR A 142 -13.63 -5.78 1.84
C TYR A 142 -12.59 -6.52 0.98
N ALA A 143 -12.86 -7.77 0.63
CA ALA A 143 -11.92 -8.59 -0.13
C ALA A 143 -11.67 -8.03 -1.54
N ARG A 144 -12.73 -7.55 -2.21
CA ARG A 144 -12.66 -7.22 -3.64
C ARG A 144 -13.79 -6.33 -4.17
N ASP A 145 -15.08 -6.52 -3.76
CA ASP A 145 -16.22 -5.90 -4.42
C ASP A 145 -16.29 -4.38 -4.18
N ILE A 146 -15.59 -3.88 -3.15
CA ILE A 146 -15.40 -2.43 -2.93
C ILE A 146 -14.83 -1.72 -4.17
N LEU A 147 -14.01 -2.41 -4.98
CA LEU A 147 -13.35 -1.85 -6.14
C LEU A 147 -14.35 -1.39 -7.22
N PRO A 148 -15.16 -2.28 -7.82
CA PRO A 148 -16.13 -1.90 -8.83
C PRO A 148 -17.26 -1.02 -8.28
N ILE A 149 -17.71 -1.26 -7.04
CA ILE A 149 -18.79 -0.48 -6.42
C ILE A 149 -18.38 0.99 -6.26
N THR A 150 -17.20 1.26 -5.69
CA THR A 150 -16.69 2.62 -5.50
C THR A 150 -16.41 3.31 -6.84
N ARG A 151 -15.83 2.58 -7.82
CA ARG A 151 -15.59 3.13 -9.16
C ARG A 151 -16.88 3.54 -9.84
N ALA A 152 -17.90 2.71 -9.80
CA ALA A 152 -19.20 3.03 -10.41
C ALA A 152 -19.77 4.33 -9.80
N ALA A 153 -19.80 4.44 -8.47
CA ALA A 153 -20.27 5.64 -7.80
C ALA A 153 -19.41 6.88 -8.14
N GLY A 154 -18.10 6.75 -8.18
CA GLY A 154 -17.18 7.83 -8.55
C GLY A 154 -17.42 8.33 -9.98
N HIS A 155 -17.68 7.43 -10.94
CA HIS A 155 -17.99 7.80 -12.33
C HIS A 155 -19.34 8.50 -12.46
N GLU A 156 -20.39 8.05 -11.75
CA GLU A 156 -21.69 8.74 -11.72
C GLU A 156 -21.57 10.17 -11.15
N LEU A 157 -20.77 10.34 -10.08
CA LEU A 157 -20.49 11.66 -9.52
C LEU A 157 -19.72 12.56 -10.50
N ILE A 158 -18.72 12.02 -11.21
CA ILE A 158 -17.97 12.74 -12.26
C ILE A 158 -18.92 13.18 -13.37
N LYS A 159 -19.76 12.30 -13.83
CA LYS A 159 -20.74 12.60 -14.89
C LYS A 159 -21.75 13.65 -14.47
N LEU A 160 -22.21 13.59 -13.20
CA LEU A 160 -23.07 14.61 -12.62
C LEU A 160 -22.41 15.99 -12.57
N ILE A 161 -21.12 16.04 -12.18
CA ILE A 161 -20.38 17.29 -11.96
C ILE A 161 -19.84 17.87 -13.26
N TYR A 162 -19.22 17.05 -14.12
CA TYR A 162 -18.50 17.49 -15.31
C TYR A 162 -19.23 17.21 -16.63
N GLY A 163 -20.35 16.49 -16.59
CA GLY A 163 -21.17 16.17 -17.77
C GLY A 163 -20.54 15.14 -18.74
N LYS A 164 -19.44 14.49 -18.35
CA LYS A 164 -18.79 13.46 -19.15
C LYS A 164 -18.14 12.38 -18.27
N ASP A 165 -17.87 11.21 -18.83
CA ASP A 165 -17.07 10.17 -18.17
C ASP A 165 -15.60 10.59 -18.09
N PRO A 166 -14.80 10.05 -17.14
CA PRO A 166 -13.36 10.29 -17.08
C PRO A 166 -12.65 9.64 -18.27
N ASP A 167 -11.55 10.27 -18.70
CA ASP A 167 -10.73 9.78 -19.80
C ASP A 167 -9.91 8.54 -19.37
N PHE A 168 -9.38 8.55 -18.14
CA PHE A 168 -8.65 7.43 -17.51
C PHE A 168 -9.05 7.26 -16.05
N SER A 169 -8.90 6.02 -15.55
CA SER A 169 -9.19 5.62 -14.18
C SER A 169 -7.96 5.05 -13.51
N TYR A 170 -7.60 5.60 -12.34
CA TYR A 170 -6.44 5.20 -11.58
C TYR A 170 -6.82 4.68 -10.19
N PHE A 171 -6.06 3.71 -9.71
CA PHE A 171 -6.16 3.20 -8.35
C PHE A 171 -4.81 3.29 -7.64
N SER A 172 -4.81 3.69 -6.37
CA SER A 172 -3.62 3.64 -5.53
C SER A 172 -3.94 3.19 -4.12
N GLY A 173 -3.09 2.34 -3.56
CA GLY A 173 -3.17 1.95 -2.17
C GLY A 173 -1.90 1.26 -1.69
N CYS A 174 -1.71 1.25 -0.37
CA CYS A 174 -0.61 0.55 0.26
C CYS A 174 -1.13 -0.49 1.26
N SER A 175 -0.34 -1.54 1.57
CA SER A 175 -0.75 -2.60 2.48
C SER A 175 -1.97 -3.38 1.95
N ASN A 176 -3.09 -3.40 2.67
CA ASN A 176 -4.35 -3.91 2.14
C ASN A 176 -4.79 -3.18 0.86
N GLY A 177 -4.59 -1.85 0.78
CA GLY A 177 -4.84 -1.10 -0.45
C GLY A 177 -3.98 -1.58 -1.63
N GLY A 178 -2.73 -1.95 -1.38
CA GLY A 178 -1.86 -2.59 -2.38
C GLY A 178 -2.38 -3.98 -2.80
N ARG A 179 -2.90 -4.77 -1.85
CA ARG A 179 -3.60 -6.04 -2.11
C ARG A 179 -4.82 -5.82 -3.01
N LEU A 180 -5.63 -4.81 -2.71
CA LEU A 180 -6.79 -4.44 -3.52
C LEU A 180 -6.37 -4.05 -4.95
N GLY A 181 -5.27 -3.31 -5.11
CA GLY A 181 -4.71 -3.01 -6.44
C GLY A 181 -4.35 -4.27 -7.23
N ALA A 182 -3.71 -5.25 -6.58
CA ALA A 182 -3.42 -6.54 -7.20
C ALA A 182 -4.70 -7.33 -7.52
N LYS A 183 -5.71 -7.32 -6.62
CA LYS A 183 -7.03 -7.91 -6.86
C LYS A 183 -7.73 -7.28 -8.06
N ALA A 184 -7.65 -5.95 -8.20
CA ALA A 184 -8.22 -5.26 -9.36
C ALA A 184 -7.68 -5.81 -10.68
N ALA A 185 -6.36 -5.96 -10.79
CA ALA A 185 -5.74 -6.51 -11.98
C ALA A 185 -6.09 -7.99 -12.23
N GLN A 186 -6.26 -8.77 -11.17
CA GLN A 186 -6.54 -10.20 -11.25
C GLN A 186 -8.00 -10.54 -11.54
N GLU A 187 -8.95 -9.79 -10.97
CA GLU A 187 -10.36 -10.13 -10.99
C GLU A 187 -11.23 -9.13 -11.77
N TYR A 188 -10.74 -7.89 -11.95
CA TYR A 188 -11.46 -6.80 -12.63
C TYR A 188 -10.57 -6.11 -13.68
N PRO A 189 -10.11 -6.83 -14.72
CA PRO A 189 -9.03 -6.38 -15.61
C PRO A 189 -9.30 -5.09 -16.38
N ASN A 190 -10.57 -4.68 -16.53
CA ASN A 190 -10.97 -3.46 -17.22
C ASN A 190 -11.34 -2.31 -16.26
N LEU A 191 -11.07 -2.46 -14.97
CA LEU A 191 -11.55 -1.49 -13.98
C LEU A 191 -10.70 -0.23 -13.91
N PHE A 192 -9.38 -0.37 -14.03
CA PHE A 192 -8.42 0.74 -13.94
C PHE A 192 -7.38 0.65 -15.05
N ASP A 193 -7.05 1.80 -15.64
CA ASP A 193 -6.00 1.94 -16.64
C ASP A 193 -4.62 1.91 -15.99
N GLY A 194 -4.52 2.44 -14.76
CA GLY A 194 -3.29 2.46 -13.98
C GLY A 194 -3.49 2.10 -12.51
N ILE A 195 -2.58 1.27 -11.97
CA ILE A 195 -2.62 0.79 -10.59
C ILE A 195 -1.27 1.04 -9.92
N ILE A 196 -1.29 1.69 -8.74
CA ILE A 196 -0.16 1.78 -7.81
C ILE A 196 -0.43 0.85 -6.63
N ALA A 197 0.37 -0.21 -6.50
CA ALA A 197 0.25 -1.18 -5.41
C ALA A 197 1.49 -1.10 -4.51
N GLY A 198 1.35 -0.43 -3.36
CA GLY A 198 2.44 -0.24 -2.38
C GLY A 198 2.42 -1.31 -1.29
N CYS A 199 3.58 -1.84 -0.92
CA CYS A 199 3.77 -2.81 0.16
C CYS A 199 2.60 -3.80 0.27
N PRO A 200 2.15 -4.43 -0.84
CA PRO A 200 0.90 -5.17 -0.88
C PRO A 200 0.98 -6.43 -0.04
N VAL A 201 -0.01 -6.63 0.84
CA VAL A 201 -0.17 -7.89 1.56
C VAL A 201 -0.80 -8.95 0.64
N LEU A 202 -0.02 -9.40 -0.36
CA LEU A 202 -0.50 -10.30 -1.42
C LEU A 202 -1.05 -11.61 -0.89
N ASN A 203 -0.37 -12.20 0.08
CA ASN A 203 -0.79 -13.43 0.75
C ASN A 203 -1.20 -13.10 2.19
N LEU A 204 -2.43 -12.58 2.35
CA LEU A 204 -2.93 -12.13 3.64
C LEU A 204 -3.00 -13.27 4.66
N SER A 205 -3.37 -14.50 4.23
CA SER A 205 -3.45 -15.65 5.12
C SER A 205 -2.10 -16.06 5.69
N MET A 206 -1.03 -16.02 4.88
CA MET A 206 0.31 -16.32 5.37
C MET A 206 0.91 -15.17 6.18
N ASN A 207 0.72 -13.92 5.74
CA ASN A 207 1.29 -12.76 6.43
C ASN A 207 0.52 -12.42 7.72
N GLY A 208 -0.80 -12.23 7.63
CA GLY A 208 -1.63 -11.86 8.78
C GLY A 208 -1.84 -13.01 9.77
N GLY A 209 -2.06 -14.22 9.25
CA GLY A 209 -2.29 -15.41 10.06
C GLY A 209 -0.99 -16.06 10.55
N VAL A 210 -0.24 -16.67 9.64
CA VAL A 210 0.90 -17.53 10.00
C VAL A 210 2.08 -16.72 10.55
N PHE A 211 2.51 -15.68 9.84
CA PHE A 211 3.61 -14.83 10.29
C PHE A 211 3.24 -14.02 11.54
N GLY A 212 2.03 -13.45 11.59
CA GLY A 212 1.57 -12.73 12.78
C GLY A 212 1.53 -13.59 14.03
N ALA A 213 1.04 -14.84 13.92
CA ALA A 213 1.04 -15.80 15.02
C ALA A 213 2.49 -16.16 15.43
N TRP A 214 3.39 -16.35 14.46
CA TRP A 214 4.78 -16.64 14.73
C TRP A 214 5.47 -15.55 15.54
N ILE A 215 5.30 -14.28 15.17
CA ILE A 215 5.92 -13.15 15.86
C ILE A 215 5.44 -13.10 17.33
N LEU A 216 4.14 -13.27 17.56
CA LEU A 216 3.61 -13.25 18.92
C LEU A 216 4.10 -14.44 19.76
N GLN A 217 4.08 -15.66 19.20
CA GLN A 217 4.55 -16.86 19.92
C GLN A 217 6.08 -16.83 20.13
N ALA A 218 6.84 -16.40 19.14
CA ALA A 218 8.30 -16.25 19.24
C ALA A 218 8.68 -15.27 20.35
N ASN A 219 7.90 -14.19 20.53
CA ASN A 219 8.13 -13.14 21.53
C ASN A 219 7.44 -13.42 22.89
N SER A 220 6.99 -14.62 23.12
CA SER A 220 6.34 -15.00 24.39
C SER A 220 7.09 -16.09 25.11
N ASP A 221 7.23 -15.95 26.43
CA ASP A 221 7.73 -17.02 27.29
C ASP A 221 6.66 -18.11 27.50
N LYS A 222 7.02 -19.17 28.22
CA LYS A 222 6.09 -20.29 28.54
C LYS A 222 4.86 -19.88 29.36
N ASN A 223 4.88 -18.70 29.98
CA ASN A 223 3.77 -18.14 30.77
C ASN A 223 2.96 -17.11 29.96
N GLY A 224 3.34 -16.85 28.70
CA GLY A 224 2.72 -15.85 27.84
C GLY A 224 3.19 -14.41 28.11
N ASN A 225 4.29 -14.22 28.84
CA ASN A 225 4.88 -12.88 29.02
C ASN A 225 5.70 -12.51 27.79
N ILE A 226 5.63 -11.24 27.42
CA ILE A 226 6.40 -10.70 26.29
C ILE A 226 7.87 -10.56 26.70
N ILE A 227 8.78 -11.11 25.90
CA ILE A 227 10.24 -11.07 26.11
C ILE A 227 10.81 -9.75 25.60
N LEU A 228 10.61 -9.44 24.30
CA LEU A 228 10.99 -8.14 23.72
C LEU A 228 9.84 -7.16 23.94
N ASP A 229 9.80 -6.55 25.11
CA ASP A 229 8.81 -5.55 25.46
C ASP A 229 9.25 -4.12 25.01
N LYS A 230 8.53 -3.10 25.46
CA LYS A 230 8.84 -1.70 25.17
C LYS A 230 10.25 -1.26 25.59
N SER A 231 10.88 -1.94 26.59
CA SER A 231 12.22 -1.61 27.07
C SER A 231 13.31 -2.02 26.08
N PHE A 232 13.03 -3.03 25.25
CA PHE A 232 13.93 -3.50 24.19
C PHE A 232 14.23 -2.41 23.15
N LYS A 233 13.45 -1.35 23.09
CA LYS A 233 13.70 -0.19 22.23
C LYS A 233 15.10 0.39 22.42
N SER A 234 15.64 0.37 23.63
CA SER A 234 17.00 0.84 23.92
C SER A 234 18.11 -0.01 23.27
N LYS A 235 17.79 -1.26 22.89
CA LYS A 235 18.71 -2.23 22.27
C LYS A 235 18.60 -2.29 20.74
N ILE A 236 17.59 -1.64 20.15
CA ILE A 236 17.45 -1.57 18.69
C ILE A 236 18.69 -1.03 18.00
N PRO A 237 19.35 0.05 18.49
CA PRO A 237 20.55 0.58 17.83
C PRO A 237 21.70 -0.41 17.70
N ILE A 238 21.99 -1.24 18.71
CA ILE A 238 23.05 -2.25 18.61
C ILE A 238 22.67 -3.37 17.63
N LEU A 239 21.39 -3.75 17.62
CA LEU A 239 20.89 -4.77 16.70
C LEU A 239 20.96 -4.29 15.24
N GLU A 240 20.52 -3.06 14.98
CA GLU A 240 20.61 -2.43 13.68
C GLU A 240 22.06 -2.24 13.20
N ALA A 241 22.92 -1.76 14.08
CA ALA A 241 24.36 -1.63 13.76
C ALA A 241 24.98 -2.99 13.42
N ASN A 242 24.60 -4.05 14.13
CA ASN A 242 25.06 -5.41 13.82
C ASN A 242 24.59 -5.86 12.44
N ALA A 243 23.34 -5.58 12.05
CA ALA A 243 22.82 -5.91 10.71
C ALA A 243 23.54 -5.11 9.61
N ILE A 244 23.70 -3.81 9.79
CA ILE A 244 24.42 -2.94 8.83
C ILE A 244 25.86 -3.42 8.66
N ASN A 245 26.61 -3.64 9.76
CA ASN A 245 27.99 -4.06 9.69
C ASN A 245 28.21 -5.38 8.94
N GLN A 246 27.23 -6.27 8.95
CA GLN A 246 27.33 -7.56 8.26
C GLN A 246 26.86 -7.51 6.81
N CYS A 247 25.94 -6.60 6.46
CA CYS A 247 25.18 -6.74 5.21
C CYS A 247 25.19 -5.51 4.30
N ASP A 248 25.64 -4.34 4.79
CA ASP A 248 25.68 -3.10 4.01
C ASP A 248 26.51 -3.26 2.71
N SER A 249 27.66 -3.91 2.81
CA SER A 249 28.57 -4.11 1.68
C SER A 249 28.10 -5.12 0.61
N LEU A 250 26.99 -5.83 0.82
CA LEU A 250 26.53 -6.88 -0.11
C LEU A 250 26.09 -6.34 -1.48
N ASP A 251 25.67 -5.10 -1.56
CA ASP A 251 25.30 -4.43 -2.81
C ASP A 251 26.51 -3.74 -3.50
N GLY A 252 27.71 -3.84 -2.92
CA GLY A 252 28.94 -3.22 -3.39
C GLY A 252 29.17 -1.80 -2.90
N LYS A 253 28.35 -1.30 -1.95
CA LYS A 253 28.50 0.00 -1.28
C LYS A 253 28.59 -0.17 0.24
N VAL A 254 29.09 0.86 0.91
CA VAL A 254 29.07 0.98 2.37
C VAL A 254 28.50 2.36 2.67
N ASP A 255 27.16 2.41 2.71
CA ASP A 255 26.41 3.67 2.84
C ASP A 255 25.35 3.64 3.95
N GLY A 256 25.33 2.57 4.75
CA GLY A 256 24.39 2.36 5.86
C GLY A 256 23.04 1.85 5.43
N ILE A 257 22.91 1.31 4.18
CA ILE A 257 21.65 0.88 3.60
C ILE A 257 21.74 -0.58 3.14
N ILE A 258 20.94 -1.46 3.72
CA ILE A 258 20.85 -2.84 3.27
C ILE A 258 19.86 -2.94 2.09
N GLN A 259 20.38 -3.02 0.86
CA GLN A 259 19.54 -3.18 -0.35
C GLN A 259 19.19 -4.63 -0.66
N LEU A 260 20.01 -5.58 -0.20
CA LEU A 260 19.87 -7.02 -0.45
C LEU A 260 19.58 -7.82 0.83
N PRO A 261 18.48 -7.53 1.55
CA PRO A 261 18.18 -8.18 2.83
C PRO A 261 18.01 -9.71 2.71
N ASN A 262 17.59 -10.21 1.56
CA ASN A 262 17.44 -11.67 1.33
C ASN A 262 18.79 -12.41 1.21
N GLU A 263 19.88 -11.70 0.93
CA GLU A 263 21.23 -12.25 0.85
C GLU A 263 21.97 -12.12 2.19
N CYS A 264 21.41 -11.33 3.10
CA CYS A 264 21.98 -11.02 4.41
C CYS A 264 21.74 -12.18 5.39
N LYS A 265 22.80 -12.66 6.01
CA LYS A 265 22.74 -13.67 7.07
C LYS A 265 23.28 -13.06 8.36
N ILE A 266 22.40 -12.86 9.32
CA ILE A 266 22.75 -12.24 10.60
C ILE A 266 23.36 -13.27 11.55
N ASP A 267 24.57 -12.94 12.06
CA ASP A 267 25.21 -13.63 13.18
C ASP A 267 25.02 -12.80 14.45
N LEU A 268 24.18 -13.27 15.36
CA LEU A 268 23.91 -12.63 16.65
C LEU A 268 24.98 -12.92 17.70
N SER A 269 25.94 -13.84 17.43
CA SER A 269 27.05 -14.09 18.35
C SER A 269 28.01 -12.89 18.42
N LEU A 270 28.00 -12.02 17.42
CA LEU A 270 28.78 -10.78 17.38
C LEU A 270 28.28 -9.70 18.37
N ILE A 271 27.04 -9.83 18.85
CA ILE A 271 26.52 -8.96 19.90
C ILE A 271 26.85 -9.59 21.26
N PRO A 272 27.48 -8.84 22.22
CA PRO A 272 27.75 -9.35 23.55
C PRO A 272 26.49 -9.93 24.23
N GLU A 273 26.69 -10.91 25.09
CA GLU A 273 25.63 -11.45 25.92
C GLU A 273 25.64 -10.78 27.30
N CYS A 274 24.48 -10.31 27.75
CA CYS A 274 24.35 -9.68 29.05
C CYS A 274 23.50 -10.55 30.01
N MET A 275 23.84 -10.44 31.29
CA MET A 275 23.19 -11.19 32.36
C MET A 275 21.89 -10.54 32.85
N ILE A 276 21.66 -9.26 32.50
CA ILE A 276 20.50 -8.48 32.92
C ILE A 276 19.90 -7.74 31.72
N THR A 277 18.61 -7.50 31.73
CA THR A 277 17.85 -6.95 30.58
C THR A 277 18.03 -5.45 30.36
N ASN A 278 18.56 -4.71 31.33
CA ASN A 278 18.58 -3.24 31.29
C ASN A 278 19.85 -2.62 30.64
N ASP A 279 20.80 -3.43 30.19
CA ASP A 279 21.98 -2.95 29.48
C ASP A 279 21.68 -2.82 27.99
N SER A 280 21.99 -1.65 27.41
CA SER A 280 21.70 -1.34 25.99
C SER A 280 22.71 -1.95 25.01
N ASP A 281 23.91 -2.33 25.51
CA ASP A 281 25.04 -2.72 24.66
C ASP A 281 25.19 -4.23 24.51
N CYS A 282 24.21 -5.00 24.95
CA CYS A 282 24.19 -6.46 24.88
C CYS A 282 22.77 -7.01 24.79
N LEU A 283 22.65 -8.27 24.38
CA LEU A 283 21.38 -9.02 24.38
C LEU A 283 21.47 -10.19 25.36
N THR A 284 20.41 -10.46 26.11
CA THR A 284 20.31 -11.70 26.87
C THR A 284 20.12 -12.89 25.93
N SER A 285 20.34 -14.11 26.42
CA SER A 285 20.12 -15.34 25.66
C SER A 285 18.68 -15.45 25.13
N ASP A 286 17.69 -15.10 25.95
CA ASP A 286 16.28 -15.12 25.56
C ASP A 286 15.98 -14.08 24.46
N GLU A 287 16.51 -12.87 24.57
CA GLU A 287 16.38 -11.83 23.55
C GLU A 287 17.00 -12.26 22.23
N LYS A 288 18.23 -12.81 22.25
CA LYS A 288 18.88 -13.37 21.04
C LYS A 288 18.03 -14.46 20.39
N MET A 289 17.44 -15.34 21.18
CA MET A 289 16.56 -16.40 20.68
C MET A 289 15.31 -15.85 19.97
N VAL A 290 14.67 -14.83 20.53
CA VAL A 290 13.51 -14.17 19.91
C VAL A 290 13.91 -13.48 18.62
N VAL A 291 14.98 -12.67 18.63
CA VAL A 291 15.52 -11.99 17.46
C VAL A 291 15.86 -12.97 16.33
N GLN A 292 16.50 -14.09 16.67
CA GLN A 292 16.80 -15.16 15.71
C GLN A 292 15.53 -15.71 15.07
N LYS A 293 14.48 -15.95 15.85
CA LYS A 293 13.18 -16.41 15.34
C LYS A 293 12.48 -15.38 14.45
N PHE A 294 12.64 -14.09 14.75
CA PHE A 294 12.08 -13.01 13.93
C PHE A 294 12.72 -13.00 12.53
N TYR A 295 14.05 -13.10 12.44
CA TYR A 295 14.75 -13.21 11.16
C TYR A 295 14.47 -14.53 10.42
N GLN A 296 14.34 -15.64 11.17
CA GLN A 296 14.09 -16.95 10.56
C GLN A 296 12.70 -17.05 9.95
N GLY A 297 11.67 -16.51 10.62
CA GLY A 297 10.27 -16.68 10.24
C GLY A 297 9.68 -18.03 10.64
N PRO A 298 8.36 -18.25 10.38
CA PRO A 298 7.62 -19.39 10.87
C PRO A 298 8.08 -20.72 10.29
N THR A 299 8.25 -21.71 11.18
CA THR A 299 8.50 -23.10 10.85
C THR A 299 7.48 -24.00 11.53
N ASN A 300 7.20 -25.17 10.96
CA ASN A 300 6.43 -26.19 11.65
C ASN A 300 7.29 -27.03 12.62
N SER A 301 6.68 -28.00 13.32
CA SER A 301 7.39 -28.87 14.28
C SER A 301 8.49 -29.72 13.65
N ASN A 302 8.42 -29.98 12.34
CA ASN A 302 9.44 -30.73 11.58
C ASN A 302 10.57 -29.83 11.03
N GLY A 303 10.55 -28.52 11.34
CA GLY A 303 11.53 -27.56 10.84
C GLY A 303 11.29 -27.09 9.39
N LEU A 304 10.14 -27.43 8.78
CA LEU A 304 9.80 -26.94 7.46
C LEU A 304 9.48 -25.45 7.52
N GLN A 305 10.18 -24.64 6.71
CA GLN A 305 9.91 -23.21 6.58
C GLN A 305 8.53 -22.99 5.94
N LEU A 306 7.65 -22.28 6.63
CA LEU A 306 6.28 -21.99 6.16
C LEU A 306 6.19 -20.64 5.45
N PHE A 307 6.93 -19.65 5.91
CA PHE A 307 6.94 -18.30 5.36
C PHE A 307 8.29 -17.60 5.65
N GLY A 308 8.52 -16.40 5.10
CA GLY A 308 9.73 -15.63 5.37
C GLY A 308 9.77 -15.04 6.78
N GLY A 309 10.96 -14.58 7.21
CA GLY A 309 11.16 -13.79 8.42
C GLY A 309 11.29 -12.29 8.13
N MET A 310 11.45 -11.50 9.19
CA MET A 310 11.69 -10.07 9.07
C MET A 310 13.01 -9.80 8.32
N PRO A 311 13.04 -8.84 7.41
CA PRO A 311 14.27 -8.53 6.69
C PRO A 311 15.27 -7.85 7.62
N PRO A 312 16.57 -8.19 7.56
CA PRO A 312 17.63 -7.39 8.15
C PRO A 312 17.58 -5.93 7.67
N GLY A 313 17.79 -4.98 8.58
CA GLY A 313 17.59 -3.55 8.33
C GLY A 313 16.20 -3.04 8.73
N SER A 314 15.30 -3.93 9.20
CA SER A 314 13.94 -3.57 9.65
C SER A 314 13.84 -3.27 11.15
N GLU A 315 14.89 -3.46 11.92
CA GLU A 315 14.90 -3.48 13.39
C GLU A 315 14.35 -2.17 14.00
N ARG A 316 14.68 -1.02 13.39
CA ARG A 316 14.21 0.30 13.82
C ARG A 316 12.68 0.45 13.82
N TYR A 317 11.97 -0.35 13.05
CA TYR A 317 10.51 -0.31 12.91
C TYR A 317 9.80 -1.27 13.88
N TRP A 318 10.54 -2.17 14.56
CA TRP A 318 9.94 -3.15 15.45
C TRP A 318 9.22 -2.53 16.65
N ASP A 319 9.74 -1.40 17.19
CA ASP A 319 9.09 -0.69 18.30
C ASP A 319 7.65 -0.30 17.95
N TYR A 320 7.44 0.23 16.76
CA TYR A 320 6.10 0.65 16.34
C TYR A 320 5.15 -0.54 16.17
N TRP A 321 5.61 -1.62 15.53
CA TRP A 321 4.75 -2.72 15.12
C TRP A 321 4.57 -3.81 16.19
N TYR A 322 5.59 -4.08 17.02
CA TYR A 322 5.60 -5.30 17.82
C TYR A 322 6.02 -5.14 19.28
N LEU A 323 6.88 -4.17 19.65
CA LEU A 323 7.44 -4.07 21.00
C LEU A 323 6.45 -3.41 21.95
N GLY A 324 5.46 -4.15 22.41
CA GLY A 324 4.41 -3.71 23.32
C GLY A 324 4.57 -4.23 24.74
N SER A 325 3.46 -4.46 25.38
CA SER A 325 3.33 -5.16 26.63
C SER A 325 2.04 -5.99 26.61
N ASN A 326 1.83 -6.85 27.60
CA ASN A 326 0.59 -7.62 27.70
C ASN A 326 -0.66 -6.72 27.79
N SER A 327 -0.53 -5.49 28.31
CA SER A 327 -1.62 -4.52 28.41
C SER A 327 -1.71 -3.55 27.24
N LEU A 328 -0.62 -3.36 26.46
CA LEU A 328 -0.56 -2.47 25.31
C LEU A 328 -0.14 -3.26 24.06
N ARG A 329 -1.12 -3.78 23.34
CA ARG A 329 -0.87 -4.48 22.08
C ARG A 329 -0.52 -3.50 20.96
N LYS A 330 0.51 -3.82 20.22
CA LYS A 330 0.97 -3.02 19.07
C LYS A 330 0.17 -3.37 17.81
N PRO A 331 0.17 -2.49 16.79
CA PRO A 331 -0.64 -2.67 15.58
C PRO A 331 -0.43 -4.02 14.88
N GLY A 332 0.79 -4.53 14.79
CA GLY A 332 1.07 -5.82 14.16
C GLY A 332 0.40 -7.00 14.87
N ILE A 333 0.35 -6.96 16.20
CA ILE A 333 -0.33 -7.99 17.00
C ILE A 333 -1.85 -7.87 16.90
N LEU A 334 -2.39 -6.64 16.91
CA LEU A 334 -3.82 -6.40 16.72
C LEU A 334 -4.31 -6.91 15.36
N LEU A 335 -3.51 -6.69 14.30
CA LEU A 335 -3.80 -7.20 12.96
C LEU A 335 -3.76 -8.74 12.92
N ALA A 336 -2.80 -9.39 13.58
CA ALA A 336 -2.72 -10.85 13.62
C ALA A 336 -3.91 -11.49 14.36
N ASP A 337 -4.22 -11.00 15.55
CA ASP A 337 -5.38 -11.49 16.33
C ASP A 337 -6.69 -11.20 15.59
N GLY A 338 -6.87 -9.99 15.05
CA GLY A 338 -8.08 -9.63 14.31
C GLY A 338 -8.28 -10.49 13.07
N TYR A 339 -7.20 -10.76 12.32
CA TYR A 339 -7.26 -11.67 11.17
C TYR A 339 -7.71 -13.08 11.59
N LEU A 340 -7.04 -13.67 12.59
CA LEU A 340 -7.32 -15.05 13.02
C LEU A 340 -8.68 -15.23 13.68
N GLN A 341 -9.20 -14.20 14.35
CA GLN A 341 -10.51 -14.26 15.02
C GLN A 341 -11.69 -14.05 14.07
N TYR A 342 -11.55 -13.23 13.02
CA TYR A 342 -12.69 -12.72 12.26
C TYR A 342 -12.59 -12.87 10.74
N LEU A 343 -11.41 -13.13 10.18
CA LEU A 343 -11.19 -13.12 8.73
C LEU A 343 -10.47 -14.37 8.23
N GLY A 344 -9.70 -15.02 9.08
CA GLY A 344 -8.76 -16.07 8.64
C GLY A 344 -9.38 -17.44 8.43
N MET A 345 -10.51 -17.73 9.05
CA MET A 345 -11.15 -19.05 9.05
C MET A 345 -12.61 -18.96 8.57
N ALA A 346 -13.10 -20.02 7.96
CA ALA A 346 -14.47 -20.08 7.44
C ALA A 346 -15.57 -19.96 8.53
N GLN A 347 -15.23 -20.22 9.76
CA GLN A 347 -16.06 -19.99 10.94
C GLN A 347 -15.24 -19.22 11.95
N ASP A 348 -15.79 -18.12 12.45
CA ASP A 348 -15.10 -17.23 13.37
C ASP A 348 -14.85 -17.91 14.72
N PRO A 349 -13.60 -18.23 15.08
CA PRO A 349 -13.29 -18.90 16.34
C PRO A 349 -13.25 -17.86 17.47
N LEU A 350 -14.40 -17.56 18.06
CA LEU A 350 -14.51 -16.61 19.17
C LEU A 350 -13.46 -16.91 20.27
N ASN A 351 -12.76 -15.87 20.72
CA ASN A 351 -11.66 -15.96 21.71
C ASN A 351 -10.40 -16.71 21.22
N TYR A 352 -10.23 -16.91 19.93
CA TYR A 352 -8.98 -17.42 19.39
C TYR A 352 -7.90 -16.34 19.47
N SER A 353 -6.71 -16.71 19.89
CA SER A 353 -5.54 -15.83 19.90
C SER A 353 -4.46 -16.38 18.99
N ALA A 354 -3.67 -15.50 18.41
CA ALA A 354 -2.47 -15.86 17.66
C ALA A 354 -1.50 -16.75 18.47
N LEU A 355 -1.54 -16.65 19.82
CA LEU A 355 -0.81 -17.57 20.73
C LEU A 355 -1.25 -19.04 20.62
N ASN A 356 -2.47 -19.30 20.17
CA ASN A 356 -3.03 -20.65 20.06
C ASN A 356 -2.84 -21.29 18.67
N PHE A 357 -2.29 -20.53 17.71
CA PHE A 357 -2.14 -21.01 16.34
C PHE A 357 -1.18 -22.20 16.27
N ASN A 358 -1.62 -23.32 15.70
CA ASN A 358 -0.83 -24.52 15.52
C ASN A 358 -0.27 -24.60 14.10
N PHE A 359 1.05 -24.41 13.95
CA PHE A 359 1.74 -24.38 12.66
C PHE A 359 1.72 -25.69 11.88
N ASP A 360 1.34 -26.81 12.50
CA ASP A 360 1.19 -28.10 11.81
C ASP A 360 -0.23 -28.36 11.31
N LYS A 361 -1.25 -27.75 11.97
CA LYS A 361 -2.66 -28.15 11.78
C LYS A 361 -3.56 -27.01 11.28
N ASP A 362 -3.23 -25.75 11.61
CA ASP A 362 -4.17 -24.67 11.37
C ASP A 362 -4.00 -23.98 10.01
N LEU A 363 -2.91 -24.31 9.27
CA LEU A 363 -2.72 -23.78 7.92
C LEU A 363 -3.89 -24.12 7.00
N GLU A 364 -4.38 -25.35 7.06
CA GLU A 364 -5.49 -25.80 6.21
C GLU A 364 -6.78 -25.04 6.50
N LYS A 365 -6.99 -24.57 7.75
CA LYS A 365 -8.14 -23.77 8.12
C LYS A 365 -8.16 -22.39 7.48
N LEU A 366 -6.98 -21.87 7.10
CA LEU A 366 -6.85 -20.56 6.45
C LEU A 366 -7.11 -20.61 4.93
N VAL A 367 -7.18 -21.80 4.33
CA VAL A 367 -7.29 -21.95 2.87
C VAL A 367 -8.59 -21.36 2.30
N PRO A 368 -9.79 -21.60 2.86
CA PRO A 368 -11.03 -21.06 2.31
C PRO A 368 -11.03 -19.53 2.25
N GLN A 369 -10.64 -18.86 3.33
CA GLN A 369 -10.55 -17.41 3.39
C GLN A 369 -9.37 -16.87 2.58
N GLY A 370 -8.29 -17.65 2.47
CA GLY A 370 -7.19 -17.35 1.57
C GLY A 370 -7.62 -17.24 0.10
N LEU A 371 -8.54 -18.09 -0.37
CA LEU A 371 -9.10 -17.99 -1.72
C LEU A 371 -9.87 -16.68 -1.94
N LEU A 372 -10.52 -16.17 -0.91
CA LEU A 372 -11.23 -14.89 -0.97
C LEU A 372 -10.25 -13.70 -0.91
N PHE A 373 -9.36 -13.68 0.08
CA PHE A 373 -8.55 -12.50 0.39
C PHE A 373 -7.22 -12.40 -0.34
N ASN A 374 -6.53 -13.53 -0.60
CA ASN A 374 -5.20 -13.48 -1.20
C ASN A 374 -5.23 -12.97 -2.65
N ALA A 375 -4.25 -12.17 -3.00
CA ALA A 375 -4.07 -11.59 -4.33
C ALA A 375 -2.79 -12.13 -4.99
N ILE A 376 -2.73 -13.45 -5.16
CA ILE A 376 -1.55 -14.20 -5.62
C ILE A 376 -1.75 -14.90 -6.97
N ASN A 377 -2.87 -14.65 -7.66
CA ASN A 377 -3.08 -15.22 -8.99
C ASN A 377 -2.04 -14.67 -9.99
N PRO A 378 -1.20 -15.52 -10.60
CA PRO A 378 -0.16 -15.06 -11.53
C PRO A 378 -0.67 -14.90 -12.97
N ASP A 379 -1.96 -15.05 -13.23
CA ASP A 379 -2.55 -14.83 -14.54
C ASP A 379 -3.09 -13.40 -14.66
N LEU A 380 -2.29 -12.52 -15.27
CA LEU A 380 -2.65 -11.13 -15.58
C LEU A 380 -2.86 -10.89 -17.07
N LYS A 381 -3.09 -11.96 -17.85
CA LYS A 381 -3.24 -11.83 -19.30
C LYS A 381 -4.37 -10.90 -19.69
N SER A 382 -5.55 -11.04 -19.07
CA SER A 382 -6.70 -10.19 -19.37
C SER A 382 -6.45 -8.70 -19.03
N PHE A 383 -5.73 -8.42 -17.93
CA PHE A 383 -5.36 -7.07 -17.57
C PHE A 383 -4.33 -6.46 -18.56
N GLN A 384 -3.38 -7.25 -19.00
CA GLN A 384 -2.46 -6.84 -20.06
C GLN A 384 -3.17 -6.54 -21.38
N GLU A 385 -4.10 -7.42 -21.79
CA GLU A 385 -4.90 -7.26 -23.03
C GLU A 385 -5.82 -6.04 -22.96
N ALA A 386 -6.31 -5.68 -21.76
CA ALA A 386 -7.06 -4.45 -21.52
C ALA A 386 -6.18 -3.18 -21.58
N GLY A 387 -4.85 -3.31 -21.68
CA GLY A 387 -3.93 -2.18 -21.75
C GLY A 387 -3.48 -1.63 -20.39
N GLY A 388 -3.96 -2.19 -19.28
CA GLY A 388 -3.67 -1.73 -17.92
C GLY A 388 -2.18 -1.72 -17.56
N LYS A 389 -1.78 -0.87 -16.62
CA LYS A 389 -0.41 -0.73 -16.12
C LYS A 389 -0.35 -0.84 -14.60
N ILE A 390 0.66 -1.53 -14.07
CA ILE A 390 0.92 -1.63 -12.63
C ILE A 390 2.30 -1.13 -12.28
N LEU A 391 2.37 -0.18 -11.33
CA LEU A 391 3.55 0.12 -10.54
C LEU A 391 3.38 -0.53 -9.16
N MET A 392 4.11 -1.60 -8.91
CA MET A 392 4.22 -2.17 -7.57
C MET A 392 5.51 -1.66 -6.93
N TRP A 393 5.45 -1.29 -5.66
CA TRP A 393 6.62 -0.92 -4.89
C TRP A 393 6.55 -1.52 -3.49
N HIS A 394 7.73 -1.78 -2.87
CA HIS A 394 7.82 -2.35 -1.54
C HIS A 394 9.05 -1.84 -0.81
N GLY A 395 8.90 -1.47 0.45
CA GLY A 395 10.04 -1.15 1.31
C GLY A 395 10.86 -2.40 1.62
N SER A 396 12.17 -2.39 1.37
CA SER A 396 13.01 -3.57 1.59
C SER A 396 13.22 -3.92 3.06
N ALA A 397 12.91 -2.98 3.96
CA ALA A 397 13.01 -3.13 5.41
C ALA A 397 11.62 -3.21 6.10
N ASP A 398 10.59 -3.67 5.39
CA ASP A 398 9.23 -3.78 5.93
C ASP A 398 9.09 -4.99 6.87
N PRO A 399 8.90 -4.81 8.20
CA PRO A 399 8.73 -5.92 9.13
C PRO A 399 7.29 -6.40 9.26
N LEU A 400 6.30 -5.61 8.78
CA LEU A 400 4.88 -5.94 8.92
C LEU A 400 4.38 -6.77 7.75
N VAL A 401 4.64 -6.30 6.52
CA VAL A 401 4.30 -7.01 5.29
C VAL A 401 5.60 -7.38 4.59
N LEU A 402 5.97 -8.64 4.68
CA LEU A 402 7.30 -9.06 4.25
C LEU A 402 7.53 -8.79 2.75
N PRO A 403 8.61 -8.07 2.37
CA PRO A 403 8.87 -7.65 0.99
C PRO A 403 9.10 -8.82 0.03
N ASN A 404 9.51 -9.96 0.56
CA ASN A 404 9.69 -11.18 -0.22
C ASN A 404 8.41 -11.66 -0.92
N GLN A 405 7.22 -11.30 -0.43
CA GLN A 405 5.95 -11.60 -1.11
C GLN A 405 5.89 -10.93 -2.50
N SER A 406 6.26 -9.65 -2.59
CA SER A 406 6.28 -8.92 -3.86
C SER A 406 7.32 -9.45 -4.82
N ILE A 407 8.49 -9.83 -4.31
CA ILE A 407 9.57 -10.43 -5.11
C ILE A 407 9.12 -11.79 -5.64
N THR A 408 8.61 -12.68 -4.77
CA THR A 408 8.12 -14.01 -5.16
C THR A 408 6.99 -13.92 -6.18
N TYR A 409 6.07 -13.00 -5.99
CA TYR A 409 4.97 -12.79 -6.94
C TYR A 409 5.48 -12.29 -8.30
N TYR A 410 6.41 -11.34 -8.32
CA TYR A 410 7.05 -10.86 -9.55
C TYR A 410 7.79 -11.99 -10.29
N GLU A 411 8.57 -12.81 -9.60
CA GLU A 411 9.27 -13.94 -10.20
C GLU A 411 8.31 -15.00 -10.75
N THR A 412 7.18 -15.22 -10.05
CA THR A 412 6.11 -16.11 -10.53
C THR A 412 5.45 -15.58 -11.80
N LEU A 413 5.14 -14.28 -11.85
CA LEU A 413 4.63 -13.61 -13.05
C LEU A 413 5.64 -13.71 -14.21
N LYS A 414 6.92 -13.46 -13.93
CA LYS A 414 8.00 -13.54 -14.91
C LYS A 414 8.13 -14.96 -15.49
N ALA A 415 8.06 -15.97 -14.64
CA ALA A 415 8.11 -17.37 -15.06
C ALA A 415 6.90 -17.74 -15.94
N ARG A 416 5.70 -17.24 -15.62
CA ARG A 416 4.47 -17.54 -16.35
C ARG A 416 4.33 -16.77 -17.65
N MET A 417 4.64 -15.48 -17.66
CA MET A 417 4.36 -14.56 -18.77
C MET A 417 5.58 -14.21 -19.63
N GLY A 418 6.78 -14.50 -19.14
CA GLY A 418 8.05 -14.08 -19.73
C GLY A 418 8.40 -12.61 -19.42
N LEU A 419 9.69 -12.35 -19.18
CA LEU A 419 10.17 -11.02 -18.74
C LEU A 419 9.79 -9.90 -19.72
N SER A 420 10.06 -10.07 -21.02
CA SER A 420 9.79 -9.05 -22.04
C SER A 420 8.29 -8.67 -22.11
N ASN A 421 7.42 -9.64 -21.88
CA ASN A 421 5.98 -9.42 -21.89
C ASN A 421 5.52 -8.74 -20.60
N LEU A 422 5.98 -9.24 -19.45
CA LEU A 422 5.69 -8.66 -18.14
C LEU A 422 6.08 -7.18 -18.08
N GLN A 423 7.24 -6.84 -18.56
CA GLN A 423 7.76 -5.47 -18.53
C GLN A 423 6.96 -4.45 -19.36
N LYS A 424 6.04 -4.87 -20.22
CA LYS A 424 5.18 -3.96 -20.99
C LYS A 424 4.08 -3.31 -20.14
N PHE A 425 3.72 -3.94 -19.00
CA PHE A 425 2.58 -3.50 -18.20
C PHE A 425 2.79 -3.59 -16.68
N TYR A 426 3.86 -4.21 -16.20
CA TYR A 426 4.14 -4.41 -14.78
C TYR A 426 5.58 -4.03 -14.44
N ARG A 427 5.76 -3.27 -13.36
CA ARG A 427 7.06 -2.93 -12.75
C ARG A 427 7.00 -3.13 -11.24
N LEU A 428 8.05 -3.75 -10.69
CA LEU A 428 8.29 -3.80 -9.24
C LEU A 428 9.48 -2.91 -8.89
N TYR A 429 9.35 -2.10 -7.86
CA TYR A 429 10.43 -1.27 -7.30
C TYR A 429 10.63 -1.64 -5.84
N MET A 430 11.86 -2.00 -5.48
CA MET A 430 12.25 -2.17 -4.09
C MET A 430 12.82 -0.85 -3.59
N VAL A 431 12.31 -0.36 -2.44
CA VAL A 431 12.75 0.90 -1.84
C VAL A 431 13.65 0.58 -0.66
N PRO A 432 14.98 0.75 -0.80
CA PRO A 432 15.94 0.34 0.22
C PRO A 432 15.74 1.08 1.55
N GLY A 433 15.84 0.35 2.66
CA GLY A 433 15.72 0.91 4.02
C GLY A 433 14.33 1.41 4.41
N MET A 434 13.35 1.39 3.50
CA MET A 434 11.97 1.76 3.78
C MET A 434 11.25 0.64 4.54
N GLY A 435 10.54 1.01 5.60
CA GLY A 435 9.62 0.14 6.31
C GLY A 435 8.26 0.05 5.63
N HIS A 436 7.19 -0.13 6.42
CA HIS A 436 5.83 -0.33 5.90
C HIS A 436 5.18 0.98 5.45
N CYS A 437 4.96 1.14 4.16
CA CYS A 437 4.21 2.22 3.50
C CYS A 437 4.84 3.63 3.58
N TRP A 438 5.30 4.11 4.72
CA TRP A 438 5.76 5.50 4.91
C TRP A 438 6.93 5.63 5.89
N GLU A 439 7.42 4.52 6.42
CA GLU A 439 8.46 4.52 7.45
C GLU A 439 9.83 4.56 6.79
N ILE A 440 10.30 5.78 6.49
CA ILE A 440 11.66 5.96 5.98
C ILE A 440 12.52 6.64 7.03
N PRO A 441 13.76 6.19 7.23
CA PRO A 441 14.73 6.94 7.98
C PRO A 441 14.88 8.35 7.41
N SER A 442 14.92 9.37 8.26
CA SER A 442 15.06 10.77 7.86
C SER A 442 16.29 11.09 7.00
N ALA A 443 17.21 10.12 6.88
CA ALA A 443 18.42 10.21 6.07
C ALA A 443 18.30 9.72 4.63
N LEU A 444 17.13 9.13 4.24
CA LEU A 444 16.92 8.56 2.91
C LEU A 444 15.87 9.33 2.11
N PRO A 445 15.99 9.35 0.77
CA PRO A 445 14.96 9.89 -0.10
C PRO A 445 13.65 9.11 0.04
N ASP A 446 12.53 9.82 0.26
CA ASP A 446 11.23 9.26 0.59
C ASP A 446 10.08 9.76 -0.31
N GLN A 447 10.31 10.81 -1.08
CA GLN A 447 9.30 11.36 -1.96
C GLN A 447 9.37 10.77 -3.35
N MET A 448 8.31 10.07 -3.73
CA MET A 448 8.10 9.46 -5.04
C MET A 448 6.81 9.97 -5.66
N ASP A 449 6.87 10.59 -6.83
CA ASP A 449 5.66 10.98 -7.56
C ASP A 449 5.17 9.83 -8.47
N LEU A 450 4.70 8.76 -7.83
CA LEU A 450 4.29 7.54 -8.53
C LEU A 450 3.07 7.76 -9.43
N LEU A 451 2.13 8.66 -9.05
CA LEU A 451 0.94 8.94 -9.85
C LEU A 451 1.32 9.63 -11.16
N LYS A 452 2.25 10.59 -11.15
CA LYS A 452 2.78 11.21 -12.36
C LYS A 452 3.51 10.19 -13.25
N VAL A 453 4.34 9.35 -12.63
CA VAL A 453 5.08 8.31 -13.36
C VAL A 453 4.14 7.32 -14.02
N LEU A 454 3.07 6.91 -13.32
CA LEU A 454 2.08 5.99 -13.85
C LEU A 454 1.24 6.63 -14.96
N SER A 455 0.79 7.89 -14.79
CA SER A 455 0.00 8.56 -15.81
C SER A 455 0.77 8.74 -17.13
N LEU A 456 2.03 9.10 -17.07
CA LEU A 456 2.89 9.14 -18.27
C LEU A 456 3.01 7.78 -18.96
N TRP A 457 3.03 6.70 -18.20
CA TRP A 457 3.07 5.36 -18.78
C TRP A 457 1.75 4.94 -19.40
N VAL A 458 0.62 5.25 -18.76
CA VAL A 458 -0.73 4.94 -19.25
C VAL A 458 -1.08 5.80 -20.47
N GLU A 459 -0.91 7.13 -20.36
CA GLU A 459 -1.43 8.11 -21.30
C GLU A 459 -0.48 8.35 -22.49
N GLU A 460 0.83 8.28 -22.26
CA GLU A 460 1.85 8.59 -23.29
C GLU A 460 2.72 7.38 -23.67
N GLY A 461 2.58 6.24 -22.99
CA GLY A 461 3.39 5.04 -23.24
C GLY A 461 4.83 5.15 -22.73
N ILE A 462 5.18 6.18 -21.94
CA ILE A 462 6.52 6.40 -21.41
C ILE A 462 6.78 5.39 -20.29
N GLN A 463 7.59 4.37 -20.58
CA GLN A 463 7.89 3.31 -19.62
C GLN A 463 8.73 3.82 -18.43
N PRO A 464 8.34 3.51 -17.19
CA PRO A 464 9.04 3.97 -16.00
C PRO A 464 10.29 3.12 -15.73
N ASN A 465 11.36 3.38 -16.44
CA ASN A 465 12.64 2.70 -16.24
C ASN A 465 13.45 3.29 -15.07
N ILE A 466 13.08 4.49 -14.64
CA ILE A 466 13.70 5.24 -13.52
C ILE A 466 12.58 6.02 -12.81
N ILE A 467 12.56 5.95 -11.47
CA ILE A 467 11.74 6.82 -10.65
C ILE A 467 12.66 7.70 -9.81
N PRO A 468 12.65 9.03 -10.04
CA PRO A 468 13.37 9.96 -9.18
C PRO A 468 12.80 9.93 -7.76
N ILE A 469 13.67 9.94 -6.76
CA ILE A 469 13.31 10.02 -5.35
C ILE A 469 14.08 11.15 -4.69
N LYS A 470 13.43 11.85 -3.75
CA LYS A 470 14.01 12.97 -3.01
C LYS A 470 13.78 12.79 -1.53
N GLN A 471 14.73 13.29 -0.73
CA GLN A 471 14.54 13.36 0.72
C GLN A 471 13.61 14.52 1.06
N ASN A 472 12.64 14.29 1.94
CA ASN A 472 11.84 15.35 2.54
C ASN A 472 12.66 16.01 3.65
N SER A 473 13.48 17.02 3.31
CA SER A 473 14.23 17.76 4.32
C SER A 473 13.45 18.97 4.79
N SER A 474 13.09 19.00 6.07
CA SER A 474 12.58 20.20 6.76
C SER A 474 13.72 21.10 7.28
N SER A 475 14.97 20.82 7.01
CA SER A 475 16.16 21.52 7.48
C SER A 475 17.07 21.91 6.32
N ASP A 476 17.88 22.98 6.49
CA ASP A 476 18.86 23.53 5.54
C ASP A 476 19.99 22.58 5.10
N VAL A 477 19.87 21.29 5.35
CA VAL A 477 20.77 20.25 4.85
C VAL A 477 20.38 19.93 3.43
N MET A 478 21.33 19.89 2.51
CA MET A 478 21.09 19.51 1.11
C MET A 478 20.32 18.18 1.07
N ALA A 479 19.11 18.23 0.50
CA ALA A 479 18.26 17.07 0.37
C ALA A 479 18.96 16.00 -0.49
N LYS A 480 19.10 14.79 0.02
CA LYS A 480 19.60 13.67 -0.77
C LYS A 480 18.62 13.33 -1.89
N GLU A 481 19.14 13.08 -3.06
CA GLU A 481 18.39 12.61 -4.23
C GLU A 481 18.83 11.20 -4.58
N GLY A 482 17.96 10.47 -5.27
CA GLY A 482 18.27 9.13 -5.74
C GLY A 482 17.35 8.71 -6.88
N THR A 483 17.56 7.49 -7.33
CA THR A 483 16.71 6.88 -8.34
C THR A 483 16.40 5.43 -7.99
N LEU A 484 15.12 5.08 -8.08
CA LEU A 484 14.69 3.69 -8.07
C LEU A 484 14.75 3.13 -9.49
N LYS A 485 15.21 1.92 -9.60
CA LYS A 485 15.18 1.12 -10.82
C LYS A 485 14.26 -0.06 -10.67
N PRO A 486 13.65 -0.56 -11.76
CA PRO A 486 12.83 -1.75 -11.69
C PRO A 486 13.64 -2.97 -11.19
N TYR A 487 13.05 -3.74 -10.28
CA TYR A 487 13.62 -5.02 -9.82
C TYR A 487 13.99 -5.92 -11.01
N PRO A 488 15.13 -6.63 -11.00
CA PRO A 488 16.07 -6.81 -9.89
C PRO A 488 17.20 -5.76 -9.81
N GLN A 489 17.12 -4.64 -10.52
CA GLN A 489 18.13 -3.59 -10.43
C GLN A 489 18.06 -2.87 -9.09
N LEU A 490 19.22 -2.50 -8.55
CA LEU A 490 19.34 -1.78 -7.30
C LEU A 490 19.09 -0.28 -7.47
N ALA A 491 18.62 0.36 -6.41
CA ALA A 491 18.49 1.81 -6.36
C ALA A 491 19.87 2.50 -6.36
N ILE A 492 19.89 3.76 -6.80
CA ILE A 492 21.10 4.60 -6.77
C ILE A 492 20.77 5.79 -5.86
N TYR A 493 21.57 6.00 -4.81
CA TYR A 493 21.56 7.19 -3.96
C TYR A 493 22.80 8.02 -4.24
N ASN A 494 22.62 9.36 -4.28
CA ASN A 494 23.68 10.35 -4.52
C ASN A 494 24.08 11.02 -3.22
#